data_c48810232478a3a8159bab8ec0f4e2b2
#
_entry.id   c48810232478a3a8159bab8ec0f4e2b2
#
_cell.length_a   1.000
_cell.length_b   1.000
_cell.length_c   1.000
_cell.angle_alpha   90.00
_cell.angle_beta   90.00
_cell.angle_gamma   90.00
#
_symmetry.space_group_name_H-M   'P 1'
#
loop_
_entity.id
_entity.type
_entity.pdbx_description
1 polymer ?
#
loop_
_entity_poly.entity_id
_entity_poly.type
_entity_poly.pdbx_seq_one_letter_code
_entity_poly.pdbx_strand_id
1 'polypeptide(L)'
;MASTIRNALVAALVTAGLTIPVLGLQLVREGTRTHIETHWNLVLIACAAVFVIQLLRPALARIFGGLSFRVPGAERLNFVHRTPTGQRVLVALIILAAIVWPFFGSRNQVDIATIVLIYVMLALGLNIVVGFAGLLDLGFVGFYAVGAYTYALLYQWLGWGFWQALPVSGAMAALFGFLLGFPVLRLRGDYLAIVTLGFGEIIRLLLINLTDWTGGPDGISGIPKPTVFGYEMSRKASEAGAQTFHQLMGWKFSNQDMVIYLYLMALVLALVTLFVSNRLVRMPVGRAWEALREDEIACRSLGLNPTRIKLSAFTLGAMFAGFGGAFFAARQGLVNPESFTFIESALILAIVVLGGMGSQLGVILAAIILTVLPEMAREFADYRMLIFGLVMVLMMIWRPEGLLPVKRPHVELTR
;
A
#
# COMPACT_ATOMS: atom_id res chain seq x y z
N MET A 1 37.36 -20.34 11.52
CA MET A 1 37.94 -19.54 10.42
C MET A 1 37.43 -19.97 9.04
N ALA A 2 37.46 -21.26 8.67
CA ALA A 2 36.97 -21.68 7.34
C ALA A 2 35.51 -21.33 7.02
N SER A 3 34.59 -21.43 7.99
CA SER A 3 33.18 -21.05 7.82
C SER A 3 32.96 -19.54 7.63
N THR A 4 33.76 -18.72 8.29
CA THR A 4 33.69 -17.26 8.19
C THR A 4 34.17 -16.77 6.81
N ILE A 5 35.26 -17.37 6.30
CA ILE A 5 35.79 -17.06 4.97
C ILE A 5 34.80 -17.51 3.89
N ARG A 6 34.21 -18.70 4.02
CA ARG A 6 33.20 -19.18 3.09
C ARG A 6 31.97 -18.25 3.05
N ASN A 7 31.50 -17.82 4.20
CA ASN A 7 30.36 -16.90 4.30
C ASN A 7 30.70 -15.51 3.73
N ALA A 8 31.93 -15.02 3.92
CA ALA A 8 32.40 -13.78 3.36
C ALA A 8 32.52 -13.83 1.82
N LEU A 9 33.00 -14.97 1.28
CA LEU A 9 33.06 -15.23 -0.15
C LEU A 9 31.65 -15.29 -0.77
N VAL A 10 30.72 -16.01 -0.15
CA VAL A 10 29.33 -16.07 -0.63
C VAL A 10 28.67 -14.70 -0.61
N ALA A 11 28.89 -13.92 0.46
CA ALA A 11 28.35 -12.56 0.54
C ALA A 11 28.93 -11.63 -0.55
N ALA A 12 30.25 -11.72 -0.81
CA ALA A 12 30.90 -10.95 -1.87
C ALA A 12 30.39 -11.38 -3.27
N LEU A 13 30.15 -12.67 -3.49
CA LEU A 13 29.62 -13.21 -4.75
C LEU A 13 28.18 -12.75 -5.00
N VAL A 14 27.33 -12.74 -3.98
CA VAL A 14 25.98 -12.21 -4.03
C VAL A 14 26.02 -10.69 -4.30
N THR A 15 26.93 -9.97 -3.63
CA THR A 15 27.12 -8.53 -3.87
C THR A 15 27.56 -8.28 -5.32
N ALA A 16 28.49 -9.07 -5.87
CA ALA A 16 28.90 -8.97 -7.26
C ALA A 16 27.72 -9.16 -8.23
N GLY A 17 26.90 -10.20 -7.99
CA GLY A 17 25.70 -10.44 -8.80
C GLY A 17 24.70 -9.29 -8.79
N LEU A 18 24.59 -8.55 -7.67
CA LEU A 18 23.71 -7.41 -7.52
C LEU A 18 24.33 -6.10 -8.07
N THR A 19 25.63 -5.90 -7.88
CA THR A 19 26.29 -4.64 -8.23
C THR A 19 26.75 -4.58 -9.69
N ILE A 20 27.00 -5.72 -10.35
CA ILE A 20 27.37 -5.77 -11.77
C ILE A 20 26.31 -5.09 -12.66
N PRO A 21 25.00 -5.45 -12.60
CA PRO A 21 24.00 -4.82 -13.44
C PRO A 21 23.65 -3.40 -13.01
N VAL A 22 23.86 -3.03 -11.74
CA VAL A 22 23.43 -1.72 -11.20
C VAL A 22 24.54 -0.67 -11.22
N LEU A 23 25.77 -1.06 -10.86
CA LEU A 23 26.91 -0.15 -10.76
C LEU A 23 27.96 -0.40 -11.83
N GLY A 24 28.05 -1.66 -12.32
CA GLY A 24 29.08 -2.07 -13.28
C GLY A 24 28.76 -1.72 -14.72
N LEU A 25 27.48 -1.64 -15.08
CA LEU A 25 27.02 -1.39 -16.43
C LEU A 25 26.09 -0.18 -16.43
N GLN A 26 26.56 0.96 -16.93
CA GLN A 26 25.73 2.16 -17.09
C GLN A 26 25.49 2.41 -18.59
N LEU A 27 24.19 2.59 -18.93
CA LEU A 27 23.77 2.99 -20.25
C LEU A 27 23.84 4.53 -20.34
N VAL A 28 24.84 5.04 -21.02
CA VAL A 28 24.99 6.48 -21.30
C VAL A 28 24.44 6.77 -22.69
N ARG A 29 23.53 7.73 -22.77
CA ARG A 29 22.91 8.16 -24.03
C ARG A 29 23.60 9.43 -24.53
N GLU A 30 24.41 9.31 -25.57
CA GLU A 30 24.97 10.45 -26.29
C GLU A 30 24.21 10.64 -27.61
N GLY A 31 23.29 11.61 -27.61
CA GLY A 31 22.45 11.89 -28.79
C GLY A 31 21.49 10.75 -29.13
N THR A 32 21.65 10.14 -30.32
CA THR A 32 20.83 8.99 -30.80
C THR A 32 21.49 7.63 -30.55
N ARG A 33 22.69 7.58 -30.02
CA ARG A 33 23.42 6.34 -29.75
C ARG A 33 23.51 6.09 -28.26
N THR A 34 23.26 4.84 -27.84
CA THR A 34 23.43 4.37 -26.46
C THR A 34 24.76 3.59 -26.41
N HIS A 35 25.64 3.98 -25.48
CA HIS A 35 26.86 3.27 -25.16
C HIS A 35 26.77 2.66 -23.77
N ILE A 36 27.37 1.48 -23.60
CA ILE A 36 27.50 0.86 -22.28
C ILE A 36 28.85 1.30 -21.71
N GLU A 37 28.84 2.13 -20.68
CA GLU A 37 30.03 2.42 -19.89
C GLU A 37 30.15 1.40 -18.75
N THR A 38 31.37 0.92 -18.54
CA THR A 38 31.67 -0.09 -17.53
C THR A 38 32.47 0.51 -16.39
N HIS A 39 31.88 0.46 -15.18
CA HIS A 39 32.52 0.96 -13.95
C HIS A 39 32.92 -0.19 -13.00
N TRP A 40 33.79 -1.07 -13.47
CA TRP A 40 34.24 -2.24 -12.69
C TRP A 40 34.91 -1.88 -11.36
N ASN A 41 35.49 -0.70 -11.25
CA ASN A 41 36.10 -0.20 -10.02
C ASN A 41 35.08 -0.08 -8.89
N LEU A 42 33.85 0.39 -9.16
CA LEU A 42 32.78 0.52 -8.16
C LEU A 42 32.29 -0.85 -7.69
N VAL A 43 32.17 -1.80 -8.61
CA VAL A 43 31.79 -3.19 -8.27
C VAL A 43 32.83 -3.84 -7.38
N LEU A 44 34.12 -3.69 -7.73
CA LEU A 44 35.22 -4.24 -6.93
C LEU A 44 35.29 -3.62 -5.54
N ILE A 45 35.09 -2.31 -5.41
CA ILE A 45 35.06 -1.60 -4.12
C ILE A 45 33.87 -2.11 -3.26
N ALA A 46 32.68 -2.26 -3.84
CA ALA A 46 31.50 -2.76 -3.13
C ALA A 46 31.71 -4.21 -2.66
N CYS A 47 32.22 -5.08 -3.51
CA CYS A 47 32.53 -6.47 -3.16
C CYS A 47 33.62 -6.58 -2.08
N ALA A 48 34.68 -5.79 -2.19
CA ALA A 48 35.76 -5.74 -1.21
C ALA A 48 35.27 -5.21 0.15
N ALA A 49 34.44 -4.17 0.15
CA ALA A 49 33.85 -3.61 1.37
C ALA A 49 32.98 -4.65 2.10
N VAL A 50 32.10 -5.35 1.40
CA VAL A 50 31.24 -6.38 1.98
C VAL A 50 32.06 -7.58 2.48
N PHE A 51 33.07 -7.99 1.73
CA PHE A 51 33.98 -9.06 2.13
C PHE A 51 34.72 -8.72 3.42
N VAL A 52 35.28 -7.50 3.52
CA VAL A 52 36.00 -7.01 4.70
C VAL A 52 35.07 -6.88 5.89
N ILE A 53 33.87 -6.30 5.72
CA ILE A 53 32.86 -6.17 6.79
C ILE A 53 32.46 -7.56 7.33
N GLN A 54 32.28 -8.53 6.46
CA GLN A 54 31.89 -9.89 6.84
C GLN A 54 33.03 -10.65 7.54
N LEU A 55 34.28 -10.41 7.15
CA LEU A 55 35.47 -10.93 7.84
C LEU A 55 35.66 -10.29 9.22
N LEU A 56 35.41 -8.99 9.33
CA LEU A 56 35.53 -8.24 10.57
C LEU A 56 34.33 -8.43 11.50
N ARG A 57 33.22 -8.98 11.00
CA ARG A 57 31.99 -9.21 11.80
C ARG A 57 32.21 -9.90 13.14
N PRO A 58 32.99 -10.99 13.26
CA PRO A 58 33.28 -11.60 14.56
C PRO A 58 34.18 -10.74 15.46
N ALA A 59 35.06 -9.92 14.88
CA ALA A 59 35.89 -8.96 15.63
C ALA A 59 35.06 -7.76 16.05
N LEU A 60 34.26 -7.20 15.14
CA LEU A 60 33.30 -6.13 15.41
C LEU A 60 32.25 -6.57 16.46
N ALA A 61 31.75 -7.79 16.39
CA ALA A 61 30.84 -8.34 17.40
C ALA A 61 31.50 -8.47 18.78
N ARG A 62 32.82 -8.69 18.87
CA ARG A 62 33.57 -8.68 20.15
C ARG A 62 33.82 -7.25 20.66
N ILE A 63 34.10 -6.32 19.77
CA ILE A 63 34.36 -4.92 20.12
C ILE A 63 33.05 -4.17 20.43
N PHE A 64 32.03 -4.40 19.60
CA PHE A 64 30.72 -3.74 19.74
C PHE A 64 29.71 -4.55 20.55
N GLY A 65 29.92 -5.85 20.78
CA GLY A 65 29.08 -6.70 21.63
C GLY A 65 29.17 -6.38 23.13
N GLY A 66 30.23 -5.64 23.53
CA GLY A 66 30.34 -5.04 24.86
C GLY A 66 29.81 -3.61 24.93
N LEU A 67 29.64 -2.95 23.81
CA LEU A 67 28.95 -1.68 23.69
C LEU A 67 27.46 -1.97 23.46
N SER A 68 26.74 -2.24 24.57
CA SER A 68 25.32 -1.96 24.56
C SER A 68 25.21 -0.46 24.27
N PHE A 69 24.87 -0.08 23.06
CA PHE A 69 24.47 1.27 22.74
C PHE A 69 23.17 1.52 23.53
N ARG A 70 23.33 1.83 24.82
CA ARG A 70 22.28 2.41 25.65
C ARG A 70 22.12 3.83 25.09
N VAL A 71 21.21 3.98 24.14
CA VAL A 71 20.76 5.30 23.73
C VAL A 71 20.28 5.96 25.02
N PRO A 72 20.91 7.09 25.45
CA PRO A 72 20.47 7.78 26.65
C PRO A 72 19.02 8.20 26.40
N GLY A 73 18.07 7.60 27.12
CA GLY A 73 16.64 7.78 26.88
C GLY A 73 15.90 6.52 26.39
N ALA A 74 16.58 5.43 25.99
CA ALA A 74 15.92 4.17 25.60
C ALA A 74 15.07 3.58 26.74
N GLU A 75 15.45 3.80 28.00
CA GLU A 75 14.64 3.41 29.16
C GLU A 75 13.34 4.24 29.25
N ARG A 76 13.38 5.53 28.87
CA ARG A 76 12.18 6.37 28.76
C ARG A 76 11.29 5.97 27.58
N LEU A 77 11.89 5.57 26.47
CA LEU A 77 11.16 5.01 25.30
C LEU A 77 10.51 3.66 25.63
N ASN A 78 11.18 2.80 26.39
CA ASN A 78 10.60 1.54 26.86
C ASN A 78 9.45 1.77 27.87
N PHE A 79 9.53 2.82 28.68
CA PHE A 79 8.45 3.22 29.58
C PHE A 79 7.23 3.75 28.78
N VAL A 80 7.46 4.56 27.75
CA VAL A 80 6.41 5.04 26.83
C VAL A 80 5.71 3.88 26.13
N HIS A 81 6.44 2.82 25.75
CA HIS A 81 5.85 1.63 25.13
C HIS A 81 5.08 0.72 26.12
N ARG A 82 5.39 0.77 27.40
CA ARG A 82 4.74 -0.09 28.41
C ARG A 82 3.46 0.50 29.02
N THR A 83 3.26 1.80 28.95
CA THR A 83 2.08 2.46 29.50
C THR A 83 1.04 2.76 28.41
N PRO A 84 -0.26 2.43 28.61
CA PRO A 84 -1.30 2.70 27.61
C PRO A 84 -1.40 4.20 27.27
N THR A 85 -1.07 5.07 28.21
CA THR A 85 -1.01 6.53 28.00
C THR A 85 0.18 6.91 27.12
N GLY A 86 1.35 6.31 27.32
CA GLY A 86 2.53 6.55 26.49
C GLY A 86 2.34 6.13 25.03
N GLN A 87 1.68 4.99 24.79
CA GLN A 87 1.33 4.56 23.44
C GLN A 87 0.37 5.55 22.74
N ARG A 88 -0.63 6.07 23.45
CA ARG A 88 -1.55 7.09 22.90
C ARG A 88 -0.82 8.39 22.57
N VAL A 89 0.08 8.83 23.43
CA VAL A 89 0.90 10.02 23.17
C VAL A 89 1.81 9.83 21.95
N LEU A 90 2.46 8.67 21.82
CA LEU A 90 3.30 8.36 20.66
C LEU A 90 2.49 8.37 19.34
N VAL A 91 1.33 7.73 19.33
CA VAL A 91 0.43 7.72 18.16
C VAL A 91 -0.03 9.14 17.83
N ALA A 92 -0.40 9.94 18.84
CA ALA A 92 -0.80 11.33 18.64
C ALA A 92 0.34 12.18 18.05
N LEU A 93 1.59 11.98 18.53
CA LEU A 93 2.77 12.65 17.98
C LEU A 93 3.05 12.25 16.52
N ILE A 94 2.91 10.97 16.18
CA ILE A 94 3.07 10.51 14.79
C ILE A 94 2.01 11.13 13.88
N ILE A 95 0.75 11.16 14.32
CA ILE A 95 -0.34 11.80 13.57
C ILE A 95 -0.08 13.30 13.43
N LEU A 96 0.34 13.97 14.50
CA LEU A 96 0.68 15.40 14.46
C LEU A 96 1.84 15.66 13.49
N ALA A 97 2.88 14.85 13.54
CA ALA A 97 4.00 14.95 12.60
C ALA A 97 3.53 14.75 11.14
N ALA A 98 2.64 13.78 10.88
CA ALA A 98 2.07 13.56 9.55
C ALA A 98 1.22 14.75 9.07
N ILE A 99 0.51 15.45 9.97
CA ILE A 99 -0.27 16.66 9.64
C ILE A 99 0.63 17.86 9.34
N VAL A 100 1.72 18.00 10.09
CA VAL A 100 2.61 19.19 10.00
C VAL A 100 3.63 19.05 8.86
N TRP A 101 4.08 17.83 8.58
CA TRP A 101 5.12 17.55 7.58
C TRP A 101 4.85 18.13 6.17
N PRO A 102 3.63 18.09 5.57
CA PRO A 102 3.40 18.57 4.21
C PRO A 102 3.61 20.07 4.02
N PHE A 103 3.59 20.86 5.11
CA PHE A 103 3.86 22.30 5.04
C PHE A 103 5.35 22.61 4.84
N PHE A 104 6.24 21.67 5.15
CA PHE A 104 7.69 21.79 4.98
C PHE A 104 8.21 20.99 3.77
N GLY A 105 7.42 20.03 3.26
CA GLY A 105 7.78 19.17 2.15
C GLY A 105 7.72 19.88 0.79
N SER A 106 8.55 19.43 -0.15
CA SER A 106 8.41 19.85 -1.54
C SER A 106 7.11 19.30 -2.16
N ARG A 107 6.58 19.97 -3.18
CA ARG A 107 5.33 19.56 -3.86
C ARG A 107 5.36 18.09 -4.29
N ASN A 108 6.48 17.64 -4.87
CA ASN A 108 6.63 16.26 -5.34
C ASN A 108 6.59 15.25 -4.18
N GLN A 109 7.24 15.57 -3.06
CA GLN A 109 7.22 14.70 -1.87
C GLN A 109 5.82 14.55 -1.28
N VAL A 110 5.04 15.64 -1.22
CA VAL A 110 3.66 15.62 -0.71
C VAL A 110 2.74 14.84 -1.65
N ASP A 111 2.96 14.96 -2.97
CA ASP A 111 2.19 14.21 -3.97
C ASP A 111 2.47 12.70 -3.90
N ILE A 112 3.74 12.29 -3.74
CA ILE A 112 4.13 10.89 -3.51
C ILE A 112 3.51 10.37 -2.20
N ALA A 113 3.56 11.14 -1.12
CA ALA A 113 2.95 10.75 0.14
C ALA A 113 1.43 10.58 0.03
N THR A 114 0.76 11.34 -0.83
CA THR A 114 -0.67 11.14 -1.13
C THR A 114 -0.92 9.79 -1.78
N ILE A 115 -0.06 9.37 -2.72
CA ILE A 115 -0.14 8.04 -3.34
C ILE A 115 0.10 6.95 -2.30
N VAL A 116 1.09 7.11 -1.43
CA VAL A 116 1.35 6.19 -0.30
C VAL A 116 0.09 5.98 0.54
N LEU A 117 -0.62 7.05 0.87
CA LEU A 117 -1.85 6.97 1.68
C LEU A 117 -2.99 6.24 0.95
N ILE A 118 -3.09 6.38 -0.38
CA ILE A 118 -4.03 5.58 -1.19
C ILE A 118 -3.67 4.09 -1.09
N TYR A 119 -2.41 3.74 -1.28
CA TYR A 119 -1.98 2.34 -1.14
C TYR A 119 -2.14 1.82 0.30
N VAL A 120 -1.98 2.65 1.31
CA VAL A 120 -2.30 2.28 2.71
C VAL A 120 -3.78 1.91 2.85
N MET A 121 -4.71 2.71 2.29
CA MET A 121 -6.14 2.40 2.33
C MET A 121 -6.46 1.08 1.61
N LEU A 122 -5.91 0.90 0.40
CA LEU A 122 -6.11 -0.31 -0.39
C LEU A 122 -5.52 -1.55 0.31
N ALA A 123 -4.30 -1.44 0.81
CA ALA A 123 -3.62 -2.53 1.49
C ALA A 123 -4.28 -2.89 2.83
N LEU A 124 -4.80 -1.92 3.60
CA LEU A 124 -5.60 -2.19 4.80
C LEU A 124 -6.92 -2.89 4.46
N GLY A 125 -7.56 -2.54 3.33
CA GLY A 125 -8.74 -3.23 2.82
C GLY A 125 -8.44 -4.67 2.42
N LEU A 126 -7.39 -4.89 1.63
CA LEU A 126 -6.94 -6.23 1.23
C LEU A 126 -6.46 -7.06 2.43
N ASN A 127 -5.86 -6.44 3.43
CA ASN A 127 -5.43 -7.11 4.66
C ASN A 127 -6.60 -7.71 5.46
N ILE A 128 -7.84 -7.22 5.28
CA ILE A 128 -9.02 -7.85 5.85
C ILE A 128 -9.26 -9.21 5.17
N VAL A 129 -9.17 -9.26 3.86
CA VAL A 129 -9.43 -10.47 3.06
C VAL A 129 -8.28 -11.48 3.19
N VAL A 130 -7.06 -11.04 2.87
CA VAL A 130 -5.86 -11.90 2.84
C VAL A 130 -5.28 -12.09 4.24
N GLY A 131 -5.15 -11.00 4.98
CA GLY A 131 -4.45 -11.01 6.27
C GLY A 131 -5.25 -11.65 7.40
N PHE A 132 -6.50 -11.24 7.59
CA PHE A 132 -7.33 -11.73 8.69
C PHE A 132 -8.16 -12.95 8.31
N ALA A 133 -8.80 -12.97 7.14
CA ALA A 133 -9.63 -14.10 6.73
C ALA A 133 -8.86 -15.22 5.99
N GLY A 134 -7.62 -14.99 5.56
CA GLY A 134 -6.77 -15.97 4.89
C GLY A 134 -7.24 -16.33 3.48
N LEU A 135 -7.94 -15.42 2.80
CA LEU A 135 -8.50 -15.61 1.48
C LEU A 135 -7.64 -14.89 0.44
N LEU A 136 -6.92 -15.63 -0.40
CA LEU A 136 -6.04 -15.04 -1.40
C LEU A 136 -6.86 -14.35 -2.48
N ASP A 137 -6.68 -13.04 -2.66
CA ASP A 137 -7.38 -12.21 -3.64
C ASP A 137 -6.37 -11.51 -4.55
N LEU A 138 -6.41 -11.85 -5.84
CA LEU A 138 -5.59 -11.24 -6.90
C LEU A 138 -6.38 -10.26 -7.77
N GLY A 139 -7.69 -10.15 -7.57
CA GLY A 139 -8.59 -9.28 -8.32
C GLY A 139 -8.97 -8.00 -7.57
N PHE A 140 -8.30 -7.68 -6.47
CA PHE A 140 -8.66 -6.58 -5.59
C PHE A 140 -8.73 -5.22 -6.30
N VAL A 141 -7.91 -5.02 -7.34
CA VAL A 141 -7.93 -3.82 -8.18
C VAL A 141 -9.28 -3.60 -8.89
N GLY A 142 -10.06 -4.67 -9.13
CA GLY A 142 -11.41 -4.54 -9.70
C GLY A 142 -12.34 -3.73 -8.79
N PHE A 143 -12.29 -3.90 -7.47
CA PHE A 143 -13.09 -3.10 -6.52
C PHE A 143 -12.62 -1.65 -6.45
N TYR A 144 -11.32 -1.44 -6.59
CA TYR A 144 -10.71 -0.12 -6.69
C TYR A 144 -11.21 0.61 -7.96
N ALA A 145 -11.25 -0.09 -9.10
CA ALA A 145 -11.80 0.41 -10.35
C ALA A 145 -13.30 0.75 -10.22
N VAL A 146 -14.11 -0.16 -9.65
CA VAL A 146 -15.54 0.08 -9.41
C VAL A 146 -15.75 1.35 -8.59
N GLY A 147 -14.99 1.57 -7.52
CA GLY A 147 -15.09 2.78 -6.71
C GLY A 147 -14.76 4.05 -7.49
N ALA A 148 -13.69 4.02 -8.27
CA ALA A 148 -13.23 5.15 -9.08
C ALA A 148 -14.25 5.53 -10.17
N TYR A 149 -14.72 4.54 -10.93
CA TYR A 149 -15.72 4.77 -11.97
C TYR A 149 -17.10 5.12 -11.43
N THR A 150 -17.47 4.61 -10.25
CA THR A 150 -18.73 5.03 -9.61
C THR A 150 -18.72 6.54 -9.34
N TYR A 151 -17.63 7.07 -8.80
CA TYR A 151 -17.53 8.51 -8.60
C TYR A 151 -17.56 9.28 -9.92
N ALA A 152 -16.79 8.85 -10.92
CA ALA A 152 -16.72 9.49 -12.23
C ALA A 152 -18.10 9.54 -12.91
N LEU A 153 -18.85 8.44 -12.90
CA LEU A 153 -20.19 8.34 -13.49
C LEU A 153 -21.23 9.15 -12.73
N LEU A 154 -21.21 9.14 -11.40
CA LEU A 154 -22.11 9.95 -10.57
C LEU A 154 -21.90 11.45 -10.82
N TYR A 155 -20.66 11.86 -11.00
CA TYR A 155 -20.39 13.24 -11.39
C TYR A 155 -20.89 13.55 -12.80
N GLN A 156 -20.57 12.70 -13.77
CA GLN A 156 -20.93 12.93 -15.18
C GLN A 156 -22.44 12.98 -15.40
N TRP A 157 -23.22 12.14 -14.73
CA TRP A 157 -24.66 12.03 -14.96
C TRP A 157 -25.52 12.82 -13.99
N LEU A 158 -25.10 12.92 -12.73
CA LEU A 158 -25.88 13.54 -11.65
C LEU A 158 -25.24 14.82 -11.12
N GLY A 159 -24.02 15.17 -11.55
CA GLY A 159 -23.30 16.33 -11.03
C GLY A 159 -22.91 16.20 -9.55
N TRP A 160 -22.87 14.97 -9.00
CA TRP A 160 -22.57 14.78 -7.60
C TRP A 160 -21.12 15.10 -7.25
N GLY A 161 -20.93 15.86 -6.20
CA GLY A 161 -19.61 16.14 -5.66
C GLY A 161 -18.99 14.94 -4.94
N PHE A 162 -17.70 15.05 -4.65
CA PHE A 162 -16.91 13.98 -4.02
C PHE A 162 -17.56 13.43 -2.74
N TRP A 163 -18.04 14.29 -1.85
CA TRP A 163 -18.60 13.90 -0.55
C TRP A 163 -19.87 13.08 -0.65
N GLN A 164 -20.70 13.36 -1.66
CA GLN A 164 -21.92 12.61 -1.92
C GLN A 164 -21.63 11.28 -2.61
N ALA A 165 -20.66 11.28 -3.51
CA ALA A 165 -20.28 10.10 -4.28
C ALA A 165 -19.45 9.09 -3.46
N LEU A 166 -18.66 9.55 -2.49
CA LEU A 166 -17.76 8.69 -1.69
C LEU A 166 -18.49 7.50 -1.02
N PRO A 167 -19.58 7.69 -0.24
CA PRO A 167 -20.29 6.56 0.37
C PRO A 167 -20.91 5.62 -0.67
N VAL A 168 -21.39 6.15 -1.80
CA VAL A 168 -21.95 5.33 -2.88
C VAL A 168 -20.86 4.51 -3.57
N SER A 169 -19.69 5.09 -3.81
CA SER A 169 -18.51 4.39 -4.37
C SER A 169 -18.08 3.22 -3.47
N GLY A 170 -18.05 3.44 -2.16
CA GLY A 170 -17.80 2.36 -1.21
C GLY A 170 -18.88 1.29 -1.20
N ALA A 171 -20.15 1.69 -1.27
CA ALA A 171 -21.29 0.75 -1.30
C ALA A 171 -21.31 -0.08 -2.61
N MET A 172 -21.03 0.54 -3.75
CA MET A 172 -20.93 -0.17 -5.04
C MET A 172 -19.78 -1.16 -5.04
N ALA A 173 -18.60 -0.78 -4.58
CA ALA A 173 -17.48 -1.70 -4.45
C ALA A 173 -17.82 -2.86 -3.47
N ALA A 174 -18.49 -2.56 -2.35
CA ALA A 174 -18.96 -3.58 -1.42
C ALA A 174 -19.96 -4.54 -2.07
N LEU A 175 -20.89 -4.04 -2.90
CA LEU A 175 -21.82 -4.86 -3.67
C LEU A 175 -21.07 -5.81 -4.61
N PHE A 176 -20.09 -5.31 -5.35
CA PHE A 176 -19.27 -6.15 -6.23
C PHE A 176 -18.44 -7.17 -5.43
N GLY A 177 -17.92 -6.79 -4.27
CA GLY A 177 -17.26 -7.72 -3.35
C GLY A 177 -18.20 -8.81 -2.82
N PHE A 178 -19.45 -8.47 -2.54
CA PHE A 178 -20.49 -9.43 -2.19
C PHE A 178 -20.82 -10.37 -3.36
N LEU A 179 -20.98 -9.84 -4.58
CA LEU A 179 -21.25 -10.62 -5.78
C LEU A 179 -20.10 -11.59 -6.10
N LEU A 180 -18.85 -11.13 -6.03
CA LEU A 180 -17.68 -11.99 -6.19
C LEU A 180 -17.65 -13.10 -5.12
N GLY A 181 -18.04 -12.76 -3.90
CA GLY A 181 -18.05 -13.70 -2.80
C GLY A 181 -18.82 -14.99 -3.10
N PHE A 182 -19.90 -14.94 -3.90
CA PHE A 182 -20.71 -16.12 -4.23
C PHE A 182 -19.94 -17.24 -4.94
N PRO A 183 -19.27 -17.01 -6.09
CA PRO A 183 -18.48 -18.05 -6.75
C PRO A 183 -17.31 -18.51 -5.89
N VAL A 184 -16.75 -17.61 -5.11
CA VAL A 184 -15.59 -17.83 -4.25
C VAL A 184 -15.89 -18.76 -3.05
N LEU A 185 -17.15 -18.86 -2.61
CA LEU A 185 -17.55 -19.66 -1.44
C LEU A 185 -17.14 -21.14 -1.51
N ARG A 186 -17.08 -21.70 -2.72
CA ARG A 186 -16.76 -23.12 -2.96
C ARG A 186 -15.28 -23.36 -3.23
N LEU A 187 -14.51 -22.29 -3.44
CA LEU A 187 -13.11 -22.36 -3.84
C LEU A 187 -12.18 -22.21 -2.64
N ARG A 188 -10.99 -22.81 -2.73
CA ARG A 188 -9.95 -22.78 -1.70
C ARG A 188 -8.58 -22.62 -2.35
N GLY A 189 -7.66 -22.01 -1.61
CA GLY A 189 -6.26 -21.87 -2.02
C GLY A 189 -6.12 -21.17 -3.37
N ASP A 190 -5.33 -21.76 -4.26
CA ASP A 190 -4.95 -21.17 -5.55
C ASP A 190 -6.11 -20.99 -6.52
N TYR A 191 -7.13 -21.88 -6.48
CA TYR A 191 -8.33 -21.72 -7.31
C TYR A 191 -9.11 -20.45 -6.98
N LEU A 192 -9.10 -20.04 -5.70
CA LEU A 192 -9.68 -18.78 -5.27
C LEU A 192 -8.95 -17.61 -5.91
N ALA A 193 -7.62 -17.61 -5.88
CA ALA A 193 -6.78 -16.58 -6.47
C ALA A 193 -7.00 -16.43 -7.99
N ILE A 194 -7.13 -17.55 -8.72
CA ILE A 194 -7.37 -17.54 -10.16
C ILE A 194 -8.73 -16.91 -10.48
N VAL A 195 -9.78 -17.25 -9.72
CA VAL A 195 -11.13 -16.71 -9.96
C VAL A 195 -11.22 -15.24 -9.62
N THR A 196 -10.58 -14.79 -8.52
CA THR A 196 -10.55 -13.37 -8.19
C THR A 196 -9.77 -12.55 -9.22
N LEU A 197 -8.65 -13.07 -9.73
CA LEU A 197 -7.91 -12.47 -10.83
C LEU A 197 -8.79 -12.34 -12.10
N GLY A 198 -9.47 -13.44 -12.49
CA GLY A 198 -10.39 -13.40 -13.61
C GLY A 198 -11.50 -12.37 -13.45
N PHE A 199 -12.02 -12.21 -12.23
CA PHE A 199 -13.02 -11.18 -11.92
C PHE A 199 -12.47 -9.76 -12.10
N GLY A 200 -11.25 -9.47 -11.61
CA GLY A 200 -10.59 -8.19 -11.82
C GLY A 200 -10.43 -7.85 -13.30
N GLU A 201 -9.97 -8.82 -14.11
CA GLU A 201 -9.85 -8.68 -15.56
C GLU A 201 -11.20 -8.53 -16.26
N ILE A 202 -12.26 -9.23 -15.82
CA ILE A 202 -13.61 -9.05 -16.35
C ILE A 202 -14.09 -7.62 -16.11
N ILE A 203 -13.90 -7.05 -14.93
CA ILE A 203 -14.26 -5.64 -14.66
C ILE A 203 -13.48 -4.72 -15.59
N ARG A 204 -12.16 -4.91 -15.74
CA ARG A 204 -11.33 -4.09 -16.64
C ARG A 204 -11.81 -4.18 -18.09
N LEU A 205 -12.11 -5.38 -18.58
CA LEU A 205 -12.65 -5.60 -19.93
C LEU A 205 -14.02 -4.97 -20.11
N LEU A 206 -14.91 -5.04 -19.11
CA LEU A 206 -16.19 -4.35 -19.13
C LEU A 206 -16.01 -2.84 -19.26
N LEU A 207 -15.08 -2.25 -18.49
CA LEU A 207 -14.78 -0.82 -18.55
C LEU A 207 -14.23 -0.40 -19.93
N ILE A 208 -13.45 -1.24 -20.61
CA ILE A 208 -12.94 -0.98 -21.96
C ILE A 208 -14.06 -1.06 -23.01
N ASN A 209 -14.98 -2.02 -22.88
CA ASN A 209 -15.98 -2.30 -23.91
C ASN A 209 -17.26 -1.47 -23.76
N LEU A 210 -17.61 -0.99 -22.58
CA LEU A 210 -18.78 -0.15 -22.33
C LEU A 210 -18.49 1.32 -22.70
N THR A 211 -18.03 1.56 -23.93
CA THR A 211 -17.53 2.87 -24.39
C THR A 211 -18.52 4.02 -24.17
N ASP A 212 -19.81 3.78 -24.41
CA ASP A 212 -20.86 4.81 -24.26
C ASP A 212 -21.04 5.29 -22.81
N TRP A 213 -20.63 4.49 -21.83
CA TRP A 213 -20.83 4.80 -20.41
C TRP A 213 -19.51 5.19 -19.74
N THR A 214 -18.46 4.47 -20.03
CA THR A 214 -17.16 4.57 -19.31
C THR A 214 -16.11 5.37 -20.08
N GLY A 215 -16.42 5.79 -21.31
CA GLY A 215 -15.44 6.37 -22.24
C GLY A 215 -14.47 5.36 -22.83
N GLY A 216 -14.67 4.04 -22.54
CA GLY A 216 -13.82 2.97 -23.07
C GLY A 216 -12.34 3.12 -22.66
N PRO A 217 -11.40 2.88 -23.60
CA PRO A 217 -9.96 2.98 -23.33
C PRO A 217 -9.52 4.38 -22.89
N ASP A 218 -10.19 5.43 -23.39
CA ASP A 218 -9.84 6.83 -23.07
C ASP A 218 -10.28 7.23 -21.65
N GLY A 219 -11.28 6.53 -21.12
CA GLY A 219 -11.80 6.74 -19.78
C GLY A 219 -12.62 8.03 -19.63
N ILE A 220 -12.83 8.45 -18.39
CA ILE A 220 -13.61 9.64 -18.02
C ILE A 220 -12.67 10.69 -17.48
N SER A 221 -12.67 11.87 -18.10
CA SER A 221 -11.87 13.04 -17.69
C SER A 221 -12.73 14.15 -17.09
N GLY A 222 -12.09 15.15 -16.49
CA GLY A 222 -12.78 16.30 -15.92
C GLY A 222 -13.46 16.04 -14.57
N ILE A 223 -13.04 14.99 -13.86
CA ILE A 223 -13.55 14.64 -12.54
C ILE A 223 -13.13 15.72 -11.53
N PRO A 224 -14.06 16.34 -10.78
CA PRO A 224 -13.73 17.41 -9.87
C PRO A 224 -12.94 16.90 -8.66
N LYS A 225 -12.15 17.79 -8.11
CA LYS A 225 -11.44 17.54 -6.86
C LYS A 225 -12.38 17.72 -5.67
N PRO A 226 -12.06 17.11 -4.50
CA PRO A 226 -12.88 17.31 -3.31
C PRO A 226 -13.02 18.79 -2.96
N THR A 227 -14.24 19.21 -2.61
CA THR A 227 -14.53 20.58 -2.17
C THR A 227 -14.36 20.73 -0.66
N VAL A 228 -13.97 21.91 -0.20
CA VAL A 228 -13.90 22.27 1.22
C VAL A 228 -15.18 23.01 1.58
N PHE A 229 -16.05 22.41 2.39
CA PHE A 229 -17.34 22.99 2.78
C PHE A 229 -18.18 23.51 1.61
N GLY A 230 -18.09 22.85 0.43
CA GLY A 230 -18.81 23.26 -0.78
C GLY A 230 -18.05 24.23 -1.68
N TYR A 231 -16.90 24.76 -1.25
CA TYR A 231 -16.06 25.64 -2.05
C TYR A 231 -14.94 24.87 -2.75
N GLU A 232 -14.70 25.20 -4.02
CA GLU A 232 -13.64 24.59 -4.80
C GLU A 232 -12.25 25.10 -4.36
N MET A 233 -11.29 24.17 -4.28
CA MET A 233 -9.87 24.46 -4.03
C MET A 233 -9.15 24.63 -5.39
N SER A 234 -9.61 25.57 -6.21
CA SER A 234 -9.10 25.84 -7.56
C SER A 234 -8.74 27.32 -7.74
N ARG A 235 -7.96 27.64 -8.78
CA ARG A 235 -7.59 29.03 -9.09
C ARG A 235 -8.80 29.86 -9.57
N LYS A 236 -9.75 29.22 -10.27
CA LYS A 236 -11.00 29.82 -10.75
C LYS A 236 -12.11 28.83 -10.43
N ALA A 237 -13.27 29.35 -10.01
CA ALA A 237 -14.44 28.50 -9.82
C ALA A 237 -14.90 27.94 -11.17
N SER A 238 -15.40 26.71 -11.19
CA SER A 238 -15.93 26.04 -12.38
C SER A 238 -17.23 26.71 -12.84
N GLU A 239 -18.01 27.24 -11.90
CA GLU A 239 -19.27 27.94 -12.18
C GLU A 239 -19.08 29.47 -12.17
N ALA A 240 -19.68 30.15 -13.14
CA ALA A 240 -19.64 31.59 -13.22
C ALA A 240 -20.41 32.23 -12.03
N GLY A 241 -19.68 32.95 -11.16
CA GLY A 241 -20.22 33.57 -9.96
C GLY A 241 -19.98 32.79 -8.64
N ALA A 242 -19.49 31.57 -8.68
CA ALA A 242 -19.09 30.85 -7.50
C ALA A 242 -17.73 31.37 -6.95
N GLN A 243 -17.62 31.45 -5.63
CA GLN A 243 -16.35 31.82 -4.95
C GLN A 243 -15.52 30.62 -4.66
N THR A 244 -14.22 30.73 -4.88
CA THR A 244 -13.27 29.68 -4.44
C THR A 244 -12.94 29.84 -2.95
N PHE A 245 -12.49 28.75 -2.30
CA PHE A 245 -12.10 28.77 -0.88
C PHE A 245 -11.05 29.85 -0.59
N HIS A 246 -10.08 30.05 -1.50
CA HIS A 246 -9.03 31.07 -1.36
C HIS A 246 -9.58 32.50 -1.43
N GLN A 247 -10.56 32.73 -2.30
CA GLN A 247 -11.23 34.03 -2.39
C GLN A 247 -12.02 34.34 -1.12
N LEU A 248 -12.68 33.34 -0.53
CA LEU A 248 -13.41 33.51 0.72
C LEU A 248 -12.48 33.85 1.89
N MET A 249 -11.30 33.22 1.94
CA MET A 249 -10.30 33.43 3.02
C MET A 249 -9.37 34.63 2.74
N GLY A 250 -9.44 35.25 1.57
CA GLY A 250 -8.55 36.35 1.19
C GLY A 250 -7.09 35.95 0.95
N TRP A 251 -6.83 34.65 0.73
CA TRP A 251 -5.48 34.13 0.52
C TRP A 251 -5.15 34.02 -0.97
N LYS A 252 -3.85 34.18 -1.30
CA LYS A 252 -3.39 33.94 -2.66
C LYS A 252 -3.35 32.43 -2.94
N PHE A 253 -3.96 32.02 -4.05
CA PHE A 253 -3.95 30.63 -4.49
C PHE A 253 -2.52 30.15 -4.79
N SER A 254 -2.11 29.05 -4.17
CA SER A 254 -0.91 28.31 -4.53
C SER A 254 -1.26 26.89 -4.97
N ASN A 255 -0.61 26.40 -6.03
CA ASN A 255 -0.75 24.99 -6.43
C ASN A 255 -0.28 24.03 -5.34
N GLN A 256 0.61 24.47 -4.44
CA GLN A 256 1.08 23.69 -3.31
C GLN A 256 -0.03 23.47 -2.28
N ASP A 257 -0.86 24.49 -2.01
CA ASP A 257 -1.96 24.40 -1.04
C ASP A 257 -2.97 23.32 -1.45
N MET A 258 -3.21 23.19 -2.75
CA MET A 258 -4.09 22.15 -3.29
C MET A 258 -3.52 20.74 -3.08
N VAL A 259 -2.21 20.55 -3.28
CA VAL A 259 -1.57 19.25 -3.04
C VAL A 259 -1.57 18.92 -1.55
N ILE A 260 -1.30 19.90 -0.68
CA ILE A 260 -1.39 19.75 0.78
C ILE A 260 -2.81 19.37 1.20
N TYR A 261 -3.83 20.03 0.63
CA TYR A 261 -5.22 19.70 0.90
C TYR A 261 -5.57 18.26 0.52
N LEU A 262 -5.18 17.80 -0.67
CA LEU A 262 -5.39 16.42 -1.11
C LEU A 262 -4.67 15.41 -0.20
N TYR A 263 -3.45 15.74 0.23
CA TYR A 263 -2.72 14.91 1.20
C TYR A 263 -3.46 14.80 2.54
N LEU A 264 -3.92 15.92 3.10
CA LEU A 264 -4.65 15.91 4.37
C LEU A 264 -5.96 15.12 4.27
N MET A 265 -6.65 15.22 3.13
CA MET A 265 -7.82 14.40 2.85
C MET A 265 -7.50 12.90 2.80
N ALA A 266 -6.44 12.53 2.06
CA ALA A 266 -5.97 11.14 2.03
C ALA A 266 -5.60 10.65 3.42
N LEU A 267 -4.93 11.49 4.23
CA LEU A 267 -4.55 11.16 5.61
C LEU A 267 -5.79 10.89 6.48
N VAL A 268 -6.81 11.74 6.38
CA VAL A 268 -8.07 11.54 7.12
C VAL A 268 -8.72 10.22 6.72
N LEU A 269 -8.86 9.96 5.41
CA LEU A 269 -9.45 8.72 4.91
C LEU A 269 -8.63 7.47 5.33
N ALA A 270 -7.31 7.53 5.26
CA ALA A 270 -6.43 6.45 5.70
C ALA A 270 -6.54 6.20 7.22
N LEU A 271 -6.63 7.26 8.03
CA LEU A 271 -6.82 7.15 9.47
C LEU A 271 -8.20 6.57 9.81
N VAL A 272 -9.25 6.98 9.10
CA VAL A 272 -10.61 6.40 9.24
C VAL A 272 -10.58 4.92 8.88
N THR A 273 -9.95 4.55 7.76
CA THR A 273 -9.78 3.16 7.32
C THR A 273 -9.05 2.34 8.38
N LEU A 274 -7.94 2.86 8.92
CA LEU A 274 -7.17 2.22 9.99
C LEU A 274 -8.00 2.07 11.27
N PHE A 275 -8.73 3.11 11.67
CA PHE A 275 -9.58 3.08 12.85
C PHE A 275 -10.68 2.04 12.72
N VAL A 276 -11.41 2.04 11.59
CA VAL A 276 -12.51 1.08 11.34
C VAL A 276 -11.96 -0.34 11.25
N SER A 277 -10.86 -0.57 10.52
CA SER A 277 -10.21 -1.88 10.42
C SER A 277 -9.78 -2.41 11.80
N ASN A 278 -9.14 -1.57 12.63
CA ASN A 278 -8.78 -1.91 14.02
C ASN A 278 -10.02 -2.27 14.87
N ARG A 279 -11.11 -1.55 14.67
CA ARG A 279 -12.34 -1.81 15.41
C ARG A 279 -12.98 -3.12 14.99
N LEU A 280 -13.05 -3.38 13.68
CA LEU A 280 -13.61 -4.62 13.11
C LEU A 280 -12.87 -5.87 13.60
N VAL A 281 -11.53 -5.84 13.61
CA VAL A 281 -10.72 -6.97 14.09
C VAL A 281 -11.01 -7.31 15.56
N ARG A 282 -11.32 -6.34 16.40
CA ARG A 282 -11.66 -6.55 17.81
C ARG A 282 -13.10 -7.00 18.04
N MET A 283 -13.97 -6.89 17.03
CA MET A 283 -15.36 -7.32 17.07
C MET A 283 -15.48 -8.85 16.85
N PRO A 284 -16.66 -9.45 17.15
CA PRO A 284 -16.89 -10.87 16.90
C PRO A 284 -16.64 -11.30 15.45
N VAL A 285 -16.90 -10.40 14.48
CA VAL A 285 -16.66 -10.63 13.06
C VAL A 285 -15.15 -10.83 12.76
N GLY A 286 -14.30 -9.99 13.34
CA GLY A 286 -12.85 -10.11 13.17
C GLY A 286 -12.29 -11.42 13.76
N ARG A 287 -12.77 -11.81 14.93
CA ARG A 287 -12.41 -13.11 15.54
C ARG A 287 -12.90 -14.28 14.69
N ALA A 288 -14.05 -14.15 14.03
CA ALA A 288 -14.55 -15.17 13.11
C ALA A 288 -13.69 -15.26 11.85
N TRP A 289 -13.13 -14.15 11.33
CA TRP A 289 -12.16 -14.17 10.24
C TRP A 289 -10.88 -14.90 10.63
N GLU A 290 -10.33 -14.59 11.79
CA GLU A 290 -9.12 -15.29 12.31
C GLU A 290 -9.38 -16.79 12.50
N ALA A 291 -10.53 -17.18 13.05
CA ALA A 291 -10.89 -18.57 13.20
C ALA A 291 -11.02 -19.28 11.84
N LEU A 292 -11.63 -18.63 10.83
CA LEU A 292 -11.74 -19.16 9.47
C LEU A 292 -10.37 -19.40 8.83
N ARG A 293 -9.44 -18.48 9.06
CA ARG A 293 -8.06 -18.58 8.55
C ARG A 293 -7.30 -19.77 9.13
N GLU A 294 -7.51 -20.09 10.41
CA GLU A 294 -6.84 -21.21 11.06
C GLU A 294 -7.41 -22.56 10.59
N ASP A 295 -8.73 -22.75 10.65
CA ASP A 295 -9.37 -23.98 10.17
C ASP A 295 -10.87 -23.78 9.85
N GLU A 296 -11.23 -23.91 8.58
CA GLU A 296 -12.62 -23.81 8.12
C GLU A 296 -13.52 -24.93 8.65
N ILE A 297 -12.95 -26.16 8.81
CA ILE A 297 -13.72 -27.31 9.30
C ILE A 297 -14.06 -27.15 10.79
N ALA A 298 -13.06 -26.73 11.57
CA ALA A 298 -13.26 -26.42 12.99
C ALA A 298 -14.31 -25.31 13.18
N CYS A 299 -14.32 -24.25 12.35
CA CYS A 299 -15.33 -23.22 12.39
C CYS A 299 -16.75 -23.77 12.18
N ARG A 300 -16.93 -24.67 11.21
CA ARG A 300 -18.23 -25.32 10.98
C ARG A 300 -18.69 -26.15 12.17
N SER A 301 -17.78 -26.88 12.78
CA SER A 301 -18.05 -27.74 13.95
C SER A 301 -18.47 -26.90 15.16
N LEU A 302 -17.99 -25.65 15.26
CA LEU A 302 -18.36 -24.69 16.31
C LEU A 302 -19.65 -23.90 15.98
N GLY A 303 -20.35 -24.23 14.88
CA GLY A 303 -21.58 -23.55 14.46
C GLY A 303 -21.37 -22.22 13.75
N LEU A 304 -20.13 -21.83 13.43
CA LEU A 304 -19.85 -20.66 12.61
C LEU A 304 -20.16 -20.97 11.13
N ASN A 305 -20.78 -20.02 10.45
CA ASN A 305 -21.08 -20.15 9.03
C ASN A 305 -19.96 -19.57 8.16
N PRO A 306 -19.06 -20.40 7.55
CA PRO A 306 -17.92 -19.92 6.76
C PRO A 306 -18.34 -19.04 5.58
N THR A 307 -19.51 -19.33 4.98
CA THR A 307 -20.06 -18.55 3.87
C THR A 307 -20.25 -17.08 4.24
N ARG A 308 -20.96 -16.83 5.37
CA ARG A 308 -21.20 -15.46 5.84
C ARG A 308 -19.90 -14.76 6.25
N ILE A 309 -18.94 -15.50 6.81
CA ILE A 309 -17.63 -14.97 7.22
C ILE A 309 -16.83 -14.56 5.98
N LYS A 310 -16.73 -15.42 4.96
CA LYS A 310 -16.05 -15.11 3.68
C LYS A 310 -16.68 -13.89 3.00
N LEU A 311 -18.03 -13.89 2.85
CA LEU A 311 -18.76 -12.78 2.25
C LEU A 311 -18.48 -11.46 2.97
N SER A 312 -18.50 -11.46 4.30
CA SER A 312 -18.24 -10.25 5.08
C SER A 312 -16.84 -9.70 4.87
N ALA A 313 -15.83 -10.57 4.72
CA ALA A 313 -14.45 -10.17 4.47
C ALA A 313 -14.32 -9.51 3.08
N PHE A 314 -14.85 -10.14 2.03
CA PHE A 314 -14.84 -9.58 0.67
C PHE A 314 -15.62 -8.26 0.58
N THR A 315 -16.83 -8.21 1.15
CA THR A 315 -17.67 -7.01 1.13
C THR A 315 -16.98 -5.82 1.80
N LEU A 316 -16.44 -6.02 3.00
CA LEU A 316 -15.78 -4.94 3.75
C LEU A 316 -14.42 -4.56 3.15
N GLY A 317 -13.63 -5.55 2.69
CA GLY A 317 -12.39 -5.29 1.99
C GLY A 317 -12.60 -4.47 0.71
N ALA A 318 -13.58 -4.87 -0.10
CA ALA A 318 -13.96 -4.16 -1.32
C ALA A 318 -14.48 -2.74 -1.05
N MET A 319 -15.24 -2.53 0.04
CA MET A 319 -15.71 -1.20 0.43
C MET A 319 -14.55 -0.22 0.63
N PHE A 320 -13.47 -0.63 1.30
CA PHE A 320 -12.29 0.21 1.48
C PHE A 320 -11.56 0.46 0.16
N ALA A 321 -11.52 -0.53 -0.75
CA ALA A 321 -11.00 -0.32 -2.09
C ALA A 321 -11.83 0.73 -2.85
N GLY A 322 -13.14 0.70 -2.69
CA GLY A 322 -14.05 1.68 -3.29
C GLY A 322 -13.79 3.11 -2.82
N PHE A 323 -13.56 3.32 -1.53
CA PHE A 323 -13.18 4.64 -0.99
C PHE A 323 -11.83 5.10 -1.54
N GLY A 324 -10.84 4.21 -1.61
CA GLY A 324 -9.54 4.49 -2.24
C GLY A 324 -9.71 4.88 -3.71
N GLY A 325 -10.58 4.17 -4.45
CA GLY A 325 -10.89 4.41 -5.86
C GLY A 325 -11.52 5.77 -6.11
N ALA A 326 -12.54 6.12 -5.33
CA ALA A 326 -13.17 7.44 -5.44
C ALA A 326 -12.18 8.57 -5.17
N PHE A 327 -11.31 8.40 -4.17
CA PHE A 327 -10.29 9.40 -3.87
C PHE A 327 -9.20 9.47 -4.95
N PHE A 328 -8.79 8.34 -5.52
CA PHE A 328 -7.87 8.32 -6.66
C PHE A 328 -8.44 9.08 -7.86
N ALA A 329 -9.70 8.81 -8.23
CA ALA A 329 -10.39 9.51 -9.31
C ALA A 329 -10.43 11.01 -9.07
N ALA A 330 -10.76 11.43 -7.85
CA ALA A 330 -10.79 12.83 -7.44
C ALA A 330 -9.42 13.53 -7.49
N ARG A 331 -8.34 12.81 -7.10
CA ARG A 331 -6.98 13.32 -7.16
C ARG A 331 -6.48 13.45 -8.59
N GLN A 332 -6.67 12.41 -9.39
CA GLN A 332 -6.15 12.34 -10.76
C GLN A 332 -6.94 13.26 -11.71
N GLY A 333 -8.26 13.41 -11.49
CA GLY A 333 -9.16 14.12 -12.40
C GLY A 333 -9.45 13.38 -13.71
N LEU A 334 -8.89 12.19 -13.86
CA LEU A 334 -9.04 11.26 -14.98
C LEU A 334 -9.04 9.84 -14.45
N VAL A 335 -9.92 9.00 -14.99
CA VAL A 335 -9.97 7.56 -14.71
C VAL A 335 -10.00 6.81 -16.02
N ASN A 336 -9.03 5.93 -16.24
CA ASN A 336 -8.97 5.06 -17.40
C ASN A 336 -8.79 3.59 -16.96
N PRO A 337 -9.20 2.59 -17.77
CA PRO A 337 -9.09 1.17 -17.41
C PRO A 337 -7.64 0.68 -17.26
N GLU A 338 -6.69 1.36 -17.88
CA GLU A 338 -5.27 1.01 -17.82
C GLU A 338 -4.63 1.27 -16.45
N SER A 339 -5.24 2.13 -15.64
CA SER A 339 -4.83 2.34 -14.25
C SER A 339 -5.19 1.16 -13.32
N PHE A 340 -5.97 0.18 -13.79
CA PHE A 340 -6.49 -0.92 -12.98
C PHE A 340 -6.07 -2.28 -13.52
N THR A 341 -4.78 -2.42 -13.81
CA THR A 341 -4.20 -3.68 -14.30
C THR A 341 -3.92 -4.66 -13.16
N PHE A 342 -3.70 -5.92 -13.50
CA PHE A 342 -3.27 -6.96 -12.55
C PHE A 342 -1.99 -6.55 -11.78
N ILE A 343 -1.08 -5.79 -12.40
CA ILE A 343 0.17 -5.35 -11.76
C ILE A 343 -0.13 -4.53 -10.49
N GLU A 344 -1.16 -3.69 -10.53
CA GLU A 344 -1.60 -2.92 -9.35
C GLU A 344 -2.15 -3.83 -8.24
N SER A 345 -2.92 -4.87 -8.61
CA SER A 345 -3.40 -5.86 -7.64
C SER A 345 -2.26 -6.64 -7.00
N ALA A 346 -1.27 -7.03 -7.81
CA ALA A 346 -0.07 -7.72 -7.35
C ALA A 346 0.77 -6.82 -6.41
N LEU A 347 0.87 -5.53 -6.70
CA LEU A 347 1.56 -4.54 -5.85
C LEU A 347 0.86 -4.42 -4.48
N ILE A 348 -0.48 -4.27 -4.47
CA ILE A 348 -1.24 -4.16 -3.22
C ILE A 348 -1.10 -5.45 -2.39
N LEU A 349 -1.17 -6.62 -3.03
CA LEU A 349 -0.93 -7.90 -2.36
C LEU A 349 0.50 -7.99 -1.81
N ALA A 350 1.48 -7.56 -2.60
CA ALA A 350 2.88 -7.51 -2.18
C ALA A 350 3.07 -6.66 -0.91
N ILE A 351 2.40 -5.51 -0.83
CA ILE A 351 2.40 -4.66 0.37
C ILE A 351 1.87 -5.43 1.59
N VAL A 352 0.76 -6.17 1.44
CA VAL A 352 0.16 -6.93 2.54
C VAL A 352 1.06 -8.09 2.99
N VAL A 353 1.62 -8.84 2.03
CA VAL A 353 2.52 -9.99 2.33
C VAL A 353 3.82 -9.51 2.96
N LEU A 354 4.46 -8.48 2.37
CA LEU A 354 5.70 -7.90 2.87
C LEU A 354 5.51 -7.26 4.26
N GLY A 355 4.38 -6.58 4.47
CA GLY A 355 4.03 -5.98 5.76
C GLY A 355 3.86 -7.02 6.87
N GLY A 356 3.43 -8.20 6.49
CA GLY A 356 3.02 -9.29 7.36
C GLY A 356 1.50 -9.41 7.43
N MET A 357 0.99 -10.51 6.90
CA MET A 357 -0.46 -10.78 6.82
C MET A 357 -1.13 -10.71 8.21
N GLY A 358 -2.11 -9.82 8.35
CA GLY A 358 -2.82 -9.56 9.60
C GLY A 358 -2.18 -8.47 10.47
N SER A 359 -1.02 -7.90 10.07
CA SER A 359 -0.37 -6.79 10.77
C SER A 359 -0.72 -5.46 10.13
N GLN A 360 -1.50 -4.62 10.80
CA GLN A 360 -1.87 -3.31 10.24
C GLN A 360 -0.69 -2.35 10.18
N LEU A 361 0.14 -2.30 11.23
CA LEU A 361 1.34 -1.47 11.24
C LEU A 361 2.38 -1.94 10.23
N GLY A 362 2.55 -3.27 10.09
CA GLY A 362 3.43 -3.83 9.08
C GLY A 362 3.01 -3.45 7.66
N VAL A 363 1.72 -3.54 7.36
CA VAL A 363 1.14 -3.17 6.06
C VAL A 363 1.35 -1.68 5.76
N ILE A 364 1.15 -0.78 6.74
CA ILE A 364 1.42 0.66 6.57
C ILE A 364 2.90 0.90 6.25
N LEU A 365 3.81 0.27 6.99
CA LEU A 365 5.25 0.41 6.74
C LEU A 365 5.65 -0.15 5.37
N ALA A 366 5.11 -1.30 4.98
CA ALA A 366 5.34 -1.87 3.67
C ALA A 366 4.81 -0.99 2.54
N ALA A 367 3.63 -0.38 2.71
CA ALA A 367 3.08 0.58 1.75
C ALA A 367 4.01 1.78 1.56
N ILE A 368 4.54 2.35 2.64
CA ILE A 368 5.51 3.44 2.57
C ILE A 368 6.76 2.99 1.80
N ILE A 369 7.36 1.86 2.19
CA ILE A 369 8.61 1.37 1.59
C ILE A 369 8.41 1.08 0.11
N LEU A 370 7.39 0.27 -0.25
CA LEU A 370 7.19 -0.19 -1.62
C LEU A 370 6.72 0.92 -2.57
N THR A 371 6.14 2.01 -2.06
CA THR A 371 5.73 3.15 -2.89
C THR A 371 6.86 4.18 -3.01
N VAL A 372 7.59 4.45 -1.93
CA VAL A 372 8.65 5.47 -1.94
C VAL A 372 9.93 4.95 -2.61
N LEU A 373 10.27 3.66 -2.40
CA LEU A 373 11.50 3.09 -2.97
C LEU A 373 11.58 3.21 -4.49
N PRO A 374 10.53 2.85 -5.28
CA PRO A 374 10.57 3.01 -6.74
C PRO A 374 10.64 4.47 -7.19
N GLU A 375 10.11 5.39 -6.39
CA GLU A 375 10.17 6.82 -6.72
C GLU A 375 11.56 7.42 -6.44
N MET A 376 12.23 6.96 -5.39
CA MET A 376 13.65 7.30 -5.16
C MET A 376 14.58 6.73 -6.24
N ALA A 377 14.21 5.56 -6.79
CA ALA A 377 14.92 4.93 -7.89
C ALA A 377 14.47 5.44 -9.28
N ARG A 378 13.84 6.60 -9.36
CA ARG A 378 13.30 7.16 -10.62
C ARG A 378 14.40 7.46 -11.65
N GLU A 379 15.59 7.76 -11.19
CA GLU A 379 16.78 7.92 -12.05
C GLU A 379 17.16 6.61 -12.77
N PHE A 380 16.76 5.45 -12.22
CA PHE A 380 16.96 4.11 -12.77
C PHE A 380 15.66 3.53 -13.35
N ALA A 381 14.93 4.32 -14.15
CA ALA A 381 13.58 3.99 -14.62
C ALA A 381 13.46 2.58 -15.24
N ASP A 382 14.46 2.17 -16.00
CA ASP A 382 14.50 0.87 -16.72
C ASP A 382 14.66 -0.33 -15.76
N TYR A 383 15.28 -0.14 -14.60
CA TYR A 383 15.52 -1.20 -13.61
C TYR A 383 14.53 -1.20 -12.45
N ARG A 384 13.61 -0.24 -12.40
CA ARG A 384 12.68 -0.04 -11.29
C ARG A 384 11.89 -1.31 -10.97
N MET A 385 11.32 -1.98 -11.99
CA MET A 385 10.55 -3.21 -11.82
C MET A 385 11.44 -4.38 -11.40
N LEU A 386 12.68 -4.44 -11.89
CA LEU A 386 13.64 -5.48 -11.51
C LEU A 386 14.05 -5.33 -10.04
N ILE A 387 14.37 -4.11 -9.62
CA ILE A 387 14.72 -3.81 -8.21
C ILE A 387 13.55 -4.16 -7.30
N PHE A 388 12.33 -3.78 -7.69
CA PHE A 388 11.12 -4.11 -6.96
C PHE A 388 10.94 -5.62 -6.79
N GLY A 389 11.01 -6.39 -7.89
CA GLY A 389 10.90 -7.85 -7.86
C GLY A 389 12.00 -8.50 -7.02
N LEU A 390 13.23 -8.01 -7.14
CA LEU A 390 14.37 -8.52 -6.36
C LEU A 390 14.17 -8.28 -4.84
N VAL A 391 13.77 -7.07 -4.45
CA VAL A 391 13.48 -6.74 -3.04
C VAL A 391 12.40 -7.65 -2.49
N MET A 392 11.33 -7.90 -3.27
CA MET A 392 10.26 -8.81 -2.90
C MET A 392 10.78 -10.24 -2.64
N VAL A 393 11.55 -10.79 -3.57
CA VAL A 393 12.10 -12.16 -3.45
C VAL A 393 13.04 -12.25 -2.25
N LEU A 394 13.95 -11.29 -2.08
CA LEU A 394 14.87 -11.27 -0.96
C LEU A 394 14.15 -11.19 0.39
N MET A 395 13.11 -10.35 0.49
CA MET A 395 12.32 -10.24 1.71
C MET A 395 11.58 -11.54 2.04
N MET A 396 11.00 -12.22 1.04
CA MET A 396 10.32 -13.50 1.25
C MET A 396 11.29 -14.61 1.68
N ILE A 397 12.54 -14.59 1.20
CA ILE A 397 13.57 -15.56 1.61
C ILE A 397 14.07 -15.27 3.03
N TRP A 398 14.27 -14.00 3.39
CA TRP A 398 14.87 -13.64 4.68
C TRP A 398 13.85 -13.52 5.81
N ARG A 399 12.63 -13.06 5.51
CA ARG A 399 11.55 -12.87 6.47
C ARG A 399 10.18 -13.24 5.87
N PRO A 400 9.88 -14.53 5.74
CA PRO A 400 8.60 -14.98 5.17
C PRO A 400 7.38 -14.56 6.01
N GLU A 401 7.59 -14.22 7.30
CA GLU A 401 6.54 -13.72 8.19
C GLU A 401 6.21 -12.23 7.96
N GLY A 402 6.98 -11.53 7.12
CA GLY A 402 6.86 -10.10 6.85
C GLY A 402 7.68 -9.20 7.79
N LEU A 403 7.57 -7.87 7.58
CA LEU A 403 8.34 -6.85 8.32
C LEU A 403 7.99 -6.84 9.81
N LEU A 404 6.71 -6.86 10.13
CA LEU A 404 6.19 -6.82 11.50
C LEU A 404 5.12 -7.91 11.70
N PRO A 405 5.53 -9.17 11.89
CA PRO A 405 4.58 -10.25 12.09
C PRO A 405 3.83 -10.07 13.42
N VAL A 406 2.54 -10.38 13.41
CA VAL A 406 1.74 -10.43 14.63
C VAL A 406 2.07 -11.74 15.34
N LYS A 407 2.76 -11.66 16.48
CA LYS A 407 2.95 -12.82 17.37
C LYS A 407 1.60 -13.13 18.02
N ARG A 408 0.99 -14.22 17.62
CA ARG A 408 -0.21 -14.75 18.28
C ARG A 408 0.21 -15.54 19.51
N PRO A 409 -0.52 -15.43 20.64
CA PRO A 409 -0.27 -16.31 21.78
C PRO A 409 -0.60 -17.75 21.36
N HIS A 410 0.42 -18.57 21.23
CA HIS A 410 0.29 -20.01 21.03
C HIS A 410 0.19 -20.64 22.41
N VAL A 411 -0.96 -21.20 22.74
CA VAL A 411 -1.12 -22.00 23.95
C VAL A 411 -0.83 -23.46 23.56
N GLU A 412 0.39 -23.90 23.80
CA GLU A 412 0.72 -25.32 23.73
C GLU A 412 0.11 -25.99 25.00
N LEU A 413 -0.85 -26.85 24.79
CA LEU A 413 -1.30 -27.76 25.84
C LEU A 413 -0.18 -28.78 26.04
N THR A 414 0.70 -28.55 27.03
CA THR A 414 1.64 -29.55 27.48
C THR A 414 0.85 -30.75 28.00
N ARG A 415 0.97 -31.87 27.32
CA ARG A 415 0.46 -33.18 27.76
C ARG A 415 1.24 -33.71 28.95
#